data_3764ceffa9af58a4f6cb9b9475d2b6cc
#
_entry.id   3764ceffa9af58a4f6cb9b9475d2b6cc
#
_cell.length_a   1.000
_cell.length_b   1.000
_cell.length_c   1.000
_cell.angle_alpha   90.00
_cell.angle_beta   90.00
_cell.angle_gamma   90.00
#
_symmetry.space_group_name_H-M   'P 1'
#
loop_
_entity.id
_entity.type
_entity.pdbx_description
1 polymer ?
#
loop_
_entity_poly.entity_id
_entity_poly.type
_entity_poly.pdbx_seq_one_letter_code
_entity_poly.pdbx_strand_id
1 'polypeptide(L)'
;MIFIERSKELDELSQKKAKVKEALDNVRQKRKEEFATGYNIIRLKLKEMYQMITLGGDADFEYVDTFDPFTEGIQFNVRPPKKSWKNISNLSGGEKTLSSLALVFALHYYKPSPLYVMDEIDAALDFKNVSIVANYIKERTKNAQFVIISLRSNMFELSDHLIGIYKTFNCTKSITINPRVYDKPKQTAMIPEPQQNGNDDIIETPQGVASEDKEVENEPNEIEINGSQMEVDE
;
A
#
# COMPACT_ATOMS: atom_id res chain seq x y z
N MET A 1 45.11 -49.59 -33.80
CA MET A 1 43.70 -49.23 -34.05
C MET A 1 43.05 -48.59 -32.81
N ILE A 2 43.05 -49.23 -31.66
CA ILE A 2 42.40 -48.74 -30.43
C ILE A 2 42.87 -47.31 -30.00
N PHE A 3 44.13 -46.98 -30.10
CA PHE A 3 44.66 -45.65 -29.76
C PHE A 3 44.07 -44.53 -30.61
N ILE A 4 44.00 -44.74 -31.94
CA ILE A 4 43.49 -43.75 -32.87
C ILE A 4 42.00 -43.52 -32.68
N GLU A 5 41.23 -44.58 -32.35
CA GLU A 5 39.82 -44.51 -32.09
C GLU A 5 39.52 -43.73 -30.79
N ARG A 6 40.27 -44.02 -29.71
CA ARG A 6 40.17 -43.28 -28.45
C ARG A 6 40.58 -41.83 -28.55
N SER A 7 41.60 -41.52 -29.39
CA SER A 7 41.99 -40.12 -29.67
C SER A 7 40.86 -39.33 -30.35
N LYS A 8 40.17 -39.95 -31.32
CA LYS A 8 39.04 -39.32 -31.98
C LYS A 8 37.87 -39.08 -31.03
N GLU A 9 37.53 -40.09 -30.18
CA GLU A 9 36.49 -39.92 -29.16
C GLU A 9 36.84 -38.78 -28.21
N LEU A 10 38.11 -38.63 -27.80
CA LEU A 10 38.57 -37.58 -26.90
C LEU A 10 38.42 -36.19 -27.59
N ASP A 11 38.79 -36.08 -28.86
CA ASP A 11 38.66 -34.84 -29.62
C ASP A 11 37.19 -34.43 -29.79
N GLU A 12 36.32 -35.40 -30.09
CA GLU A 12 34.85 -35.13 -30.18
C GLU A 12 34.27 -34.69 -28.85
N LEU A 13 34.64 -35.31 -27.74
CA LEU A 13 34.21 -34.92 -26.41
C LEU A 13 34.73 -33.54 -26.00
N SER A 14 36.00 -33.23 -26.37
CA SER A 14 36.60 -31.93 -26.12
C SER A 14 35.91 -30.83 -26.91
N GLN A 15 35.54 -31.07 -28.16
CA GLN A 15 34.76 -30.15 -28.98
C GLN A 15 33.34 -29.94 -28.40
N LYS A 16 32.67 -31.01 -28.01
CA LYS A 16 31.35 -30.91 -27.34
C LYS A 16 31.42 -30.10 -26.06
N LYS A 17 32.46 -30.38 -25.22
CA LYS A 17 32.69 -29.60 -23.97
C LYS A 17 32.91 -28.11 -24.26
N ALA A 18 33.72 -27.78 -25.28
CA ALA A 18 33.98 -26.39 -25.67
C ALA A 18 32.70 -25.66 -26.11
N LYS A 19 31.87 -26.30 -26.95
CA LYS A 19 30.58 -25.73 -27.39
C LYS A 19 29.61 -25.50 -26.22
N VAL A 20 29.51 -26.47 -25.30
CA VAL A 20 28.63 -26.32 -24.11
C VAL A 20 29.13 -25.22 -23.19
N LYS A 21 30.46 -25.11 -23.02
CA LYS A 21 31.09 -24.04 -22.23
C LYS A 21 30.77 -22.66 -22.81
N GLU A 22 30.99 -22.50 -24.13
CA GLU A 22 30.68 -21.26 -24.84
C GLU A 22 29.19 -20.87 -24.70
N ALA A 23 28.29 -21.85 -24.90
CA ALA A 23 26.84 -21.62 -24.69
C ALA A 23 26.52 -21.18 -23.27
N LEU A 24 27.16 -21.81 -22.26
CA LEU A 24 26.99 -21.44 -20.86
C LEU A 24 27.47 -20.01 -20.57
N ASP A 25 28.64 -19.66 -21.09
CA ASP A 25 29.22 -18.32 -20.89
C ASP A 25 28.36 -17.24 -21.57
N ASN A 26 27.83 -17.51 -22.75
CA ASN A 26 26.88 -16.63 -23.45
C ASN A 26 25.58 -16.42 -22.64
N VAL A 27 25.01 -17.49 -22.06
CA VAL A 27 23.81 -17.38 -21.22
C VAL A 27 24.10 -16.61 -19.92
N ARG A 28 25.26 -16.83 -19.30
CA ARG A 28 25.70 -16.08 -18.11
C ARG A 28 25.84 -14.59 -18.41
N GLN A 29 26.45 -14.25 -19.51
CA GLN A 29 26.62 -12.85 -19.94
C GLN A 29 25.27 -12.20 -20.18
N LYS A 30 24.39 -12.85 -20.94
CA LYS A 30 23.01 -12.35 -21.18
C LYS A 30 22.24 -12.14 -19.89
N ARG A 31 22.32 -13.10 -18.95
CA ARG A 31 21.70 -12.97 -17.61
C ARG A 31 22.20 -11.72 -16.88
N LYS A 32 23.51 -11.47 -16.90
CA LYS A 32 24.14 -10.31 -16.24
C LYS A 32 23.66 -8.99 -16.86
N GLU A 33 23.57 -8.90 -18.18
CA GLU A 33 23.13 -7.72 -18.90
C GLU A 33 21.64 -7.41 -18.65
N GLU A 34 20.77 -8.43 -18.76
CA GLU A 34 19.34 -8.29 -18.49
C GLU A 34 19.08 -7.89 -17.01
N PHE A 35 19.84 -8.49 -16.09
CA PHE A 35 19.75 -8.16 -14.68
C PHE A 35 20.18 -6.73 -14.40
N ALA A 36 21.34 -6.28 -14.94
CA ALA A 36 21.83 -4.93 -14.75
C ALA A 36 20.87 -3.87 -15.32
N THR A 37 20.25 -4.15 -16.46
CA THR A 37 19.22 -3.29 -17.05
C THR A 37 18.01 -3.16 -16.14
N GLY A 38 17.46 -4.27 -15.67
CA GLY A 38 16.33 -4.29 -14.73
C GLY A 38 16.65 -3.62 -13.39
N TYR A 39 17.83 -3.92 -12.84
CA TYR A 39 18.32 -3.31 -11.61
C TYR A 39 18.34 -1.78 -11.68
N ASN A 40 18.92 -1.20 -12.75
CA ASN A 40 19.01 0.25 -12.90
C ASN A 40 17.62 0.91 -13.00
N ILE A 41 16.67 0.29 -13.72
CA ILE A 41 15.31 0.80 -13.84
C ILE A 41 14.61 0.75 -12.47
N ILE A 42 14.67 -0.38 -11.77
CA ILE A 42 14.04 -0.56 -10.46
C ILE A 42 14.65 0.39 -9.43
N ARG A 43 15.99 0.53 -9.40
CA ARG A 43 16.72 1.44 -8.52
C ARG A 43 16.25 2.88 -8.67
N LEU A 44 16.14 3.36 -9.92
CA LEU A 44 15.67 4.72 -10.20
C LEU A 44 14.22 4.91 -9.75
N LYS A 45 13.35 3.94 -10.07
CA LYS A 45 11.93 4.00 -9.68
C LYS A 45 11.72 3.85 -8.18
N LEU A 46 12.51 3.04 -7.50
CA LEU A 46 12.50 2.94 -6.03
C LEU A 46 12.77 4.30 -5.39
N LYS A 47 13.79 5.00 -5.85
CA LYS A 47 14.12 6.33 -5.38
C LYS A 47 12.96 7.31 -5.58
N GLU A 48 12.42 7.38 -6.79
CA GLU A 48 11.26 8.23 -7.09
C GLU A 48 10.05 7.90 -6.20
N MET A 49 9.71 6.62 -6.06
CA MET A 49 8.57 6.18 -5.25
C MET A 49 8.75 6.50 -3.77
N TYR A 50 9.95 6.23 -3.23
CA TYR A 50 10.23 6.50 -1.83
C TYR A 50 10.21 8.01 -1.51
N GLN A 51 10.77 8.84 -2.37
CA GLN A 51 10.74 10.30 -2.24
C GLN A 51 9.31 10.84 -2.28
N MET A 52 8.47 10.30 -3.17
CA MET A 52 7.07 10.69 -3.30
C MET A 52 6.25 10.34 -2.04
N ILE A 53 6.40 9.11 -1.53
CA ILE A 53 5.65 8.62 -0.38
C ILE A 53 6.09 9.32 0.91
N THR A 54 7.42 9.54 1.09
CA THR A 54 7.97 10.07 2.35
C THR A 54 8.15 11.60 2.36
N LEU A 55 7.97 12.26 1.20
CA LEU A 55 8.13 13.72 1.04
C LEU A 55 9.51 14.23 1.51
N GLY A 56 10.59 13.61 1.05
CA GLY A 56 11.97 14.08 1.29
C GLY A 56 12.94 13.02 1.82
N GLY A 57 12.53 11.76 1.91
CA GLY A 57 13.43 10.63 2.12
C GLY A 57 14.15 10.23 0.84
N ASP A 58 15.04 9.25 0.94
CA ASP A 58 15.76 8.67 -0.19
C ASP A 58 15.94 7.16 0.01
N ALA A 59 16.00 6.40 -1.07
CA ALA A 59 16.19 4.95 -1.05
C ALA A 59 17.08 4.52 -2.20
N ASP A 60 17.96 3.59 -1.93
CA ASP A 60 18.91 3.11 -2.94
C ASP A 60 19.25 1.63 -2.75
N PHE A 61 19.65 1.01 -3.85
CA PHE A 61 20.21 -0.33 -3.89
C PHE A 61 21.71 -0.28 -4.14
N GLU A 62 22.44 -1.13 -3.44
CA GLU A 62 23.87 -1.32 -3.63
C GLU A 62 24.19 -2.81 -3.79
N TYR A 63 25.08 -3.14 -4.72
CA TYR A 63 25.63 -4.49 -4.80
C TYR A 63 26.54 -4.72 -3.60
N VAL A 64 26.40 -5.86 -2.93
CA VAL A 64 27.33 -6.28 -1.89
C VAL A 64 28.67 -6.67 -2.53
N ASP A 65 28.61 -7.47 -3.61
CA ASP A 65 29.75 -7.76 -4.48
C ASP A 65 29.54 -7.10 -5.85
N THR A 66 30.45 -6.19 -6.23
CA THR A 66 30.41 -5.49 -7.51
C THR A 66 30.85 -6.36 -8.69
N PHE A 67 31.62 -7.44 -8.45
CA PHE A 67 32.09 -8.34 -9.51
C PHE A 67 31.00 -9.35 -9.91
N ASP A 68 30.32 -9.94 -8.92
CA ASP A 68 29.23 -10.86 -9.18
C ASP A 68 27.99 -10.52 -8.33
N PRO A 69 27.00 -9.84 -8.92
CA PRO A 69 25.79 -9.44 -8.22
C PRO A 69 24.91 -10.62 -7.75
N PHE A 70 25.23 -11.85 -8.19
CA PHE A 70 24.46 -13.04 -7.85
C PHE A 70 25.02 -13.83 -6.67
N THR A 71 26.22 -13.51 -6.18
CA THR A 71 26.90 -14.22 -5.10
C THR A 71 26.35 -13.82 -3.74
N GLU A 72 26.34 -12.51 -3.42
CA GLU A 72 25.96 -12.00 -2.10
C GLU A 72 24.66 -11.16 -2.13
N GLY A 73 24.15 -10.85 -3.32
CA GLY A 73 22.87 -10.17 -3.50
C GLY A 73 22.98 -8.65 -3.45
N ILE A 74 21.87 -8.01 -3.06
CA ILE A 74 21.69 -6.55 -3.09
C ILE A 74 21.35 -6.06 -1.69
N GLN A 75 22.07 -5.02 -1.25
CA GLN A 75 21.78 -4.31 -0.03
C GLN A 75 20.76 -3.20 -0.29
N PHE A 76 19.71 -3.13 0.52
CA PHE A 76 18.69 -2.10 0.45
C PHE A 76 18.94 -1.07 1.55
N ASN A 77 19.41 0.11 1.15
CA ASN A 77 19.69 1.24 2.02
C ASN A 77 18.62 2.32 1.86
N VAL A 78 18.24 2.91 2.98
CA VAL A 78 17.16 3.90 3.05
C VAL A 78 17.57 5.06 3.94
N ARG A 79 17.22 6.26 3.52
CA ARG A 79 17.38 7.48 4.32
C ARG A 79 16.00 8.10 4.55
N PRO A 80 15.34 7.84 5.69
CA PRO A 80 14.10 8.50 6.04
C PRO A 80 14.29 10.03 6.15
N PRO A 81 13.22 10.83 6.01
CA PRO A 81 13.31 12.29 6.14
C PRO A 81 13.97 12.71 7.47
N LYS A 82 14.94 13.62 7.38
CA LYS A 82 15.71 14.14 8.52
C LYS A 82 16.54 13.09 9.30
N LYS A 83 16.80 11.93 8.71
CA LYS A 83 17.64 10.87 9.30
C LYS A 83 18.81 10.51 8.40
N SER A 84 19.78 9.77 8.93
CA SER A 84 20.91 9.21 8.19
C SER A 84 20.53 7.96 7.40
N TRP A 85 21.39 7.57 6.46
CA TRP A 85 21.27 6.31 5.73
C TRP A 85 21.35 5.12 6.68
N LYS A 86 20.47 4.14 6.49
CA LYS A 86 20.42 2.89 7.24
C LYS A 86 19.99 1.75 6.32
N ASN A 87 20.49 0.55 6.63
CA ASN A 87 19.95 -0.65 6.02
C ASN A 87 18.49 -0.85 6.45
N ILE A 88 17.65 -1.39 5.57
CA ILE A 88 16.23 -1.65 5.85
C ILE A 88 16.00 -2.45 7.13
N SER A 89 16.92 -3.33 7.50
CA SER A 89 16.84 -4.13 8.72
C SER A 89 16.84 -3.28 10.00
N ASN A 90 17.44 -2.10 9.96
CA ASN A 90 17.65 -1.20 11.09
C ASN A 90 16.66 -0.03 11.14
N LEU A 91 15.60 -0.09 10.36
CA LEU A 91 14.52 0.89 10.33
C LEU A 91 13.42 0.56 11.35
N SER A 92 12.62 1.57 11.71
CA SER A 92 11.38 1.36 12.48
C SER A 92 10.34 0.60 11.65
N GLY A 93 9.31 0.04 12.32
CA GLY A 93 8.26 -0.72 11.64
C GLY A 93 7.60 0.05 10.49
N GLY A 94 7.13 1.27 10.75
CA GLY A 94 6.51 2.12 9.71
C GLY A 94 7.46 2.50 8.58
N GLU A 95 8.74 2.77 8.89
CA GLU A 95 9.75 3.05 7.85
C GLU A 95 10.04 1.81 6.99
N LYS A 96 10.08 0.61 7.59
CA LYS A 96 10.20 -0.66 6.84
C LYS A 96 9.02 -0.87 5.91
N THR A 97 7.80 -0.65 6.41
CA THR A 97 6.58 -0.79 5.61
C THR A 97 6.59 0.16 4.41
N LEU A 98 6.91 1.44 4.61
CA LEU A 98 7.02 2.42 3.52
C LEU A 98 8.09 2.05 2.51
N SER A 99 9.27 1.59 2.98
CA SER A 99 10.36 1.17 2.10
C SER A 99 9.99 -0.06 1.27
N SER A 100 9.36 -1.05 1.91
CA SER A 100 8.89 -2.26 1.23
C SER A 100 7.81 -1.94 0.19
N LEU A 101 6.88 -1.04 0.52
CA LEU A 101 5.82 -0.60 -0.37
C LEU A 101 6.38 0.16 -1.58
N ALA A 102 7.35 1.05 -1.36
CA ALA A 102 8.04 1.76 -2.45
C ALA A 102 8.73 0.78 -3.42
N LEU A 103 9.33 -0.30 -2.88
CA LEU A 103 9.92 -1.36 -3.69
C LEU A 103 8.87 -2.12 -4.51
N VAL A 104 7.75 -2.50 -3.90
CA VAL A 104 6.65 -3.17 -4.61
C VAL A 104 6.14 -2.30 -5.77
N PHE A 105 5.99 -1.00 -5.55
CA PHE A 105 5.57 -0.07 -6.59
C PHE A 105 6.62 0.14 -7.69
N ALA A 106 7.91 0.14 -7.33
CA ALA A 106 9.00 0.18 -8.32
C ALA A 106 9.03 -1.08 -9.20
N LEU A 107 8.80 -2.24 -8.60
CA LEU A 107 8.67 -3.52 -9.31
C LEU A 107 7.43 -3.54 -10.21
N HIS A 108 6.29 -3.01 -9.74
CA HIS A 108 5.09 -2.85 -10.54
C HIS A 108 5.34 -2.00 -11.78
N TYR A 109 6.12 -0.93 -11.66
CA TYR A 109 6.49 -0.10 -12.80
C TYR A 109 7.34 -0.88 -13.83
N TYR A 110 8.29 -1.69 -13.37
CA TYR A 110 9.21 -2.44 -14.24
C TYR A 110 8.52 -3.61 -14.93
N LYS A 111 7.79 -4.43 -14.17
CA LYS A 111 7.00 -5.56 -14.68
C LYS A 111 5.67 -5.63 -13.91
N PRO A 112 4.61 -4.99 -14.42
CA PRO A 112 3.32 -4.98 -13.75
C PRO A 112 2.73 -6.39 -13.67
N SER A 113 2.22 -6.74 -12.49
CA SER A 113 1.36 -7.90 -12.28
C SER A 113 -0.09 -7.52 -12.55
N PRO A 114 -0.93 -8.43 -13.08
CA PRO A 114 -2.35 -8.16 -13.28
C PRO A 114 -3.15 -8.10 -11.97
N LEU A 115 -2.65 -8.71 -10.89
CA LEU A 115 -3.31 -8.79 -9.59
C LEU A 115 -2.33 -8.54 -8.45
N TYR A 116 -2.75 -7.73 -7.47
CA TYR A 116 -2.07 -7.49 -6.20
C TYR A 116 -3.04 -7.77 -5.06
N VAL A 117 -2.59 -8.54 -4.07
CA VAL A 117 -3.30 -8.77 -2.80
C VAL A 117 -2.44 -8.20 -1.69
N MET A 118 -2.96 -7.23 -0.95
CA MET A 118 -2.24 -6.52 0.09
C MET A 118 -3.04 -6.59 1.38
N ASP A 119 -2.41 -7.09 2.45
CA ASP A 119 -3.03 -7.28 3.74
C ASP A 119 -2.39 -6.33 4.77
N GLU A 120 -3.22 -5.48 5.39
CA GLU A 120 -2.85 -4.53 6.45
C GLU A 120 -1.58 -3.70 6.18
N ILE A 121 -1.34 -3.31 4.92
CA ILE A 121 -0.14 -2.55 4.53
C ILE A 121 -0.05 -1.16 5.18
N ASP A 122 -1.14 -0.70 5.75
CA ASP A 122 -1.31 0.62 6.36
C ASP A 122 -1.30 0.58 7.91
N ALA A 123 -1.20 -0.59 8.53
CA ALA A 123 -1.26 -0.74 9.98
C ALA A 123 -0.19 0.09 10.73
N ALA A 124 1.03 0.16 10.17
CA ALA A 124 2.16 0.89 10.76
C ALA A 124 2.35 2.31 10.19
N LEU A 125 1.41 2.81 9.37
CA LEU A 125 1.50 4.11 8.72
C LEU A 125 0.68 5.16 9.48
N ASP A 126 1.15 6.41 9.43
CA ASP A 126 0.38 7.56 9.89
C ASP A 126 -0.71 7.93 8.86
N PHE A 127 -1.69 8.72 9.30
CA PHE A 127 -2.84 9.12 8.48
C PHE A 127 -2.44 9.75 7.13
N LYS A 128 -1.41 10.59 7.12
CA LYS A 128 -0.93 11.27 5.93
C LYS A 128 -0.35 10.29 4.91
N ASN A 129 0.49 9.36 5.38
CA ASN A 129 1.12 8.37 4.51
C ASN A 129 0.11 7.37 3.96
N VAL A 130 -0.91 6.98 4.75
CA VAL A 130 -2.03 6.15 4.27
C VAL A 130 -2.75 6.83 3.11
N SER A 131 -3.07 8.13 3.23
CA SER A 131 -3.74 8.87 2.15
C SER A 131 -2.91 8.96 0.87
N ILE A 132 -1.58 9.15 0.99
CA ILE A 132 -0.67 9.18 -0.16
C ILE A 132 -0.65 7.81 -0.87
N VAL A 133 -0.53 6.73 -0.09
CA VAL A 133 -0.52 5.36 -0.61
C VAL A 133 -1.85 5.02 -1.28
N ALA A 134 -2.97 5.35 -0.66
CA ALA A 134 -4.30 5.09 -1.20
C ALA A 134 -4.53 5.80 -2.54
N ASN A 135 -4.15 7.07 -2.65
CA ASN A 135 -4.22 7.81 -3.91
C ASN A 135 -3.30 7.22 -4.99
N TYR A 136 -2.08 6.82 -4.63
CA TYR A 136 -1.18 6.16 -5.56
C TYR A 136 -1.77 4.86 -6.11
N ILE A 137 -2.31 4.01 -5.23
CA ILE A 137 -2.97 2.76 -5.63
C ILE A 137 -4.15 3.05 -6.55
N LYS A 138 -5.00 4.03 -6.21
CA LYS A 138 -6.14 4.44 -7.05
C LYS A 138 -5.72 4.85 -8.45
N GLU A 139 -4.60 5.54 -8.58
CA GLU A 139 -4.05 5.92 -9.88
C GLU A 139 -3.56 4.71 -10.68
N ARG A 140 -3.01 3.69 -9.99
CA ARG A 140 -2.44 2.47 -10.61
C ARG A 140 -3.48 1.37 -10.91
N THR A 141 -4.65 1.39 -10.27
CA THR A 141 -5.73 0.42 -10.53
C THR A 141 -6.25 0.43 -11.97
N LYS A 142 -5.89 1.43 -12.76
CA LYS A 142 -6.24 1.49 -14.19
C LYS A 142 -5.67 0.31 -15.01
N ASN A 143 -4.52 -0.23 -14.56
CA ASN A 143 -3.76 -1.26 -15.30
C ASN A 143 -3.64 -2.59 -14.55
N ALA A 144 -4.12 -2.68 -13.30
CA ALA A 144 -4.03 -3.88 -12.48
C ALA A 144 -5.18 -3.91 -11.46
N GLN A 145 -5.55 -5.09 -11.01
CA GLN A 145 -6.51 -5.27 -9.93
C GLN A 145 -5.78 -5.27 -8.58
N PHE A 146 -6.27 -4.46 -7.65
CA PHE A 146 -5.78 -4.42 -6.27
C PHE A 146 -6.89 -4.91 -5.33
N VAL A 147 -6.57 -5.93 -4.53
CA VAL A 147 -7.38 -6.40 -3.41
C VAL A 147 -6.67 -5.99 -2.14
N ILE A 148 -7.27 -5.09 -1.38
CA ILE A 148 -6.65 -4.51 -0.18
C ILE A 148 -7.51 -4.81 1.02
N ILE A 149 -6.89 -5.37 2.06
CA ILE A 149 -7.49 -5.57 3.37
C ILE A 149 -6.98 -4.45 4.28
N SER A 150 -7.89 -3.63 4.79
CA SER A 150 -7.57 -2.48 5.65
C SER A 150 -8.73 -2.14 6.56
N LEU A 151 -8.41 -1.56 7.73
CA LEU A 151 -9.37 -1.00 8.68
C LEU A 151 -9.45 0.53 8.59
N ARG A 152 -8.64 1.16 7.74
CA ARG A 152 -8.52 2.60 7.63
C ARG A 152 -9.50 3.19 6.61
N SER A 153 -10.29 4.19 7.03
CA SER A 153 -11.27 4.88 6.15
C SER A 153 -10.61 5.47 4.90
N ASN A 154 -9.45 6.11 5.03
CA ASN A 154 -8.70 6.69 3.93
C ASN A 154 -8.33 5.69 2.83
N MET A 155 -8.21 4.42 3.18
CA MET A 155 -7.87 3.37 2.23
C MET A 155 -9.12 2.89 1.48
N PHE A 156 -10.22 2.60 2.19
CA PHE A 156 -11.40 2.02 1.57
C PHE A 156 -12.34 3.07 0.92
N GLU A 157 -12.30 4.34 1.31
CA GLU A 157 -13.08 5.42 0.66
C GLU A 157 -12.75 5.58 -0.82
N LEU A 158 -11.50 5.30 -1.22
CA LEU A 158 -11.06 5.37 -2.61
C LEU A 158 -11.34 4.09 -3.42
N SER A 159 -11.92 3.06 -2.81
CA SER A 159 -12.19 1.78 -3.47
C SER A 159 -13.30 1.89 -4.53
N ASP A 160 -13.21 1.05 -5.56
CA ASP A 160 -14.27 0.90 -6.55
C ASP A 160 -15.37 -0.03 -6.06
N HIS A 161 -15.00 -1.04 -5.27
CA HIS A 161 -15.88 -1.97 -4.60
C HIS A 161 -15.40 -2.18 -3.17
N LEU A 162 -16.31 -2.13 -2.23
CA LEU A 162 -16.06 -2.38 -0.82
C LEU A 162 -16.73 -3.68 -0.40
N ILE A 163 -15.95 -4.59 0.16
CA ILE A 163 -16.44 -5.86 0.68
C ILE A 163 -16.32 -5.82 2.20
N GLY A 164 -17.45 -5.66 2.88
CA GLY A 164 -17.53 -5.69 4.33
C GLY A 164 -17.64 -7.13 4.83
N ILE A 165 -16.74 -7.52 5.73
CA ILE A 165 -16.77 -8.81 6.42
C ILE A 165 -17.27 -8.59 7.85
N TYR A 166 -18.33 -9.26 8.23
CA TYR A 166 -18.92 -9.12 9.56
C TYR A 166 -19.38 -10.47 10.13
N LYS A 167 -19.63 -10.51 11.42
CA LYS A 167 -20.01 -11.75 12.12
C LYS A 167 -21.34 -11.57 12.84
N THR A 168 -22.29 -12.48 12.59
CA THR A 168 -23.56 -12.58 13.32
C THR A 168 -23.80 -14.02 13.75
N PHE A 169 -24.22 -14.23 15.02
CA PHE A 169 -24.49 -15.56 15.56
C PHE A 169 -23.37 -16.58 15.31
N ASN A 170 -22.11 -16.17 15.52
CA ASN A 170 -20.89 -16.96 15.24
C ASN A 170 -20.69 -17.39 13.77
N CYS A 171 -21.46 -16.87 12.83
CA CYS A 171 -21.28 -17.10 11.40
C CYS A 171 -20.70 -15.85 10.73
N THR A 172 -19.63 -16.03 9.94
CA THR A 172 -19.05 -14.97 9.14
C THR A 172 -19.93 -14.72 7.92
N LYS A 173 -20.20 -13.46 7.63
CA LYS A 173 -20.97 -13.00 6.47
C LYS A 173 -20.20 -11.92 5.73
N SER A 174 -20.53 -11.72 4.46
CA SER A 174 -19.98 -10.66 3.62
C SER A 174 -21.08 -9.84 2.99
N ILE A 175 -20.81 -8.56 2.78
CA ILE A 175 -21.65 -7.62 2.04
C ILE A 175 -20.78 -6.85 1.07
N THR A 176 -21.24 -6.71 -0.19
CA THR A 176 -20.52 -5.91 -1.19
C THR A 176 -21.28 -4.63 -1.47
N ILE A 177 -20.56 -3.52 -1.43
CA ILE A 177 -21.07 -2.17 -1.65
C ILE A 177 -20.26 -1.52 -2.76
N ASN A 178 -20.93 -0.82 -3.66
CA ASN A 178 -20.27 0.07 -4.62
C ASN A 178 -20.38 1.52 -4.11
N PRO A 179 -19.31 2.11 -3.56
CA PRO A 179 -19.35 3.45 -2.99
C PRO A 179 -19.76 4.52 -4.01
N ARG A 180 -19.38 4.35 -5.26
CA ARG A 180 -19.67 5.30 -6.34
C ARG A 180 -21.16 5.55 -6.60
N VAL A 181 -22.02 4.62 -6.20
CA VAL A 181 -23.48 4.77 -6.34
C VAL A 181 -24.00 5.82 -5.35
N TYR A 182 -23.33 6.00 -4.22
CA TYR A 182 -23.72 6.92 -3.16
C TYR A 182 -23.10 8.33 -3.31
N ASP A 183 -22.00 8.45 -4.07
CA ASP A 183 -21.31 9.73 -4.33
C ASP A 183 -22.00 10.60 -5.39
N LYS A 184 -23.10 10.15 -5.99
CA LYS A 184 -23.89 11.02 -6.85
C LYS A 184 -24.45 12.15 -5.99
N PRO A 185 -24.20 13.45 -6.35
CA PRO A 185 -24.84 14.54 -5.65
C PRO A 185 -26.35 14.25 -5.66
N LYS A 186 -26.95 14.21 -4.47
CA LYS A 186 -28.42 14.15 -4.34
C LYS A 186 -28.93 15.29 -5.23
N GLN A 187 -29.47 14.97 -6.39
CA GLN A 187 -30.36 15.89 -7.07
C GLN A 187 -31.41 16.19 -6.01
N THR A 188 -31.33 17.40 -5.46
CA THR A 188 -32.37 17.93 -4.59
C THR A 188 -33.66 17.78 -5.39
N ALA A 189 -34.47 16.77 -5.03
CA ALA A 189 -35.81 16.70 -5.52
C ALA A 189 -36.38 18.07 -5.12
N MET A 190 -36.62 18.92 -6.09
CA MET A 190 -37.39 20.12 -5.90
C MET A 190 -38.69 19.65 -5.31
N ILE A 191 -38.86 19.86 -4.02
CA ILE A 191 -40.17 19.81 -3.38
C ILE A 191 -40.98 20.88 -4.12
N PRO A 192 -42.05 20.52 -4.84
CA PRO A 192 -42.87 21.58 -5.46
C PRO A 192 -43.36 22.45 -4.33
N GLU A 193 -43.08 23.76 -4.41
CA GLU A 193 -43.66 24.75 -3.51
C GLU A 193 -45.18 24.57 -3.51
N PRO A 194 -45.83 24.55 -2.34
CA PRO A 194 -47.28 24.51 -2.29
C PRO A 194 -47.81 25.80 -2.94
N GLN A 195 -48.57 25.65 -4.01
CA GLN A 195 -49.28 26.74 -4.67
C GLN A 195 -50.18 27.37 -3.62
N GLN A 196 -49.91 28.63 -3.28
CA GLN A 196 -50.81 29.48 -2.51
C GLN A 196 -52.06 29.74 -3.36
N ASN A 197 -53.08 28.96 -3.10
CA ASN A 197 -54.43 29.41 -3.46
C ASN A 197 -54.89 30.44 -2.44
N GLY A 198 -54.97 31.67 -2.87
CA GLY A 198 -55.56 32.74 -2.08
C GLY A 198 -57.03 32.48 -1.80
N ASN A 199 -57.36 32.45 -0.54
CA ASN A 199 -58.67 32.86 0.00
C ASN A 199 -58.39 33.48 1.35
N ASP A 200 -58.65 34.78 1.38
CA ASP A 200 -58.69 35.60 2.57
C ASP A 200 -59.82 35.10 3.47
N ASP A 201 -59.50 34.65 4.68
CA ASP A 201 -60.44 34.72 5.82
C ASP A 201 -59.66 35.07 7.10
N ILE A 202 -60.00 36.22 7.61
CA ILE A 202 -59.52 36.86 8.82
C ILE A 202 -60.02 36.07 10.01
N ILE A 203 -59.14 35.53 10.88
CA ILE A 203 -59.47 35.16 12.24
C ILE A 203 -58.37 35.66 13.18
N GLU A 204 -58.85 36.39 14.17
CA GLU A 204 -58.18 37.12 15.22
C GLU A 204 -57.27 36.27 16.11
N THR A 205 -56.18 36.87 16.57
CA THR A 205 -55.29 36.40 17.63
C THR A 205 -55.89 36.47 19.02
N PRO A 206 -55.50 35.61 19.97
CA PRO A 206 -55.31 36.02 21.37
C PRO A 206 -53.82 35.93 21.78
N GLN A 207 -53.43 36.98 22.45
CA GLN A 207 -52.17 37.23 23.10
C GLN A 207 -51.88 36.28 24.26
N GLY A 208 -50.60 36.00 24.43
CA GLY A 208 -49.99 35.89 25.75
C GLY A 208 -49.73 34.50 26.24
N VAL A 209 -48.45 34.14 26.38
CA VAL A 209 -47.80 33.90 27.67
C VAL A 209 -46.31 33.66 27.43
N ALA A 210 -45.48 34.43 28.12
CA ALA A 210 -44.04 34.27 28.24
C ALA A 210 -43.72 33.06 29.11
N SER A 211 -42.70 32.29 28.78
CA SER A 211 -41.98 31.42 29.72
C SER A 211 -40.51 31.32 29.40
N GLU A 212 -39.78 31.92 30.20
CA GLU A 212 -38.43 31.80 30.77
C GLU A 212 -37.49 30.71 30.21
N ASP A 213 -36.36 31.19 29.80
CA ASP A 213 -35.10 30.47 29.57
C ASP A 213 -34.62 29.83 30.87
N LYS A 214 -34.28 28.54 30.84
CA LYS A 214 -33.40 27.88 31.81
C LYS A 214 -32.24 27.24 31.05
N GLU A 215 -31.09 27.87 31.19
CA GLU A 215 -29.77 27.31 30.91
C GLU A 215 -29.54 26.10 31.83
N VAL A 216 -29.14 24.98 31.25
CA VAL A 216 -28.66 23.82 31.98
C VAL A 216 -27.15 23.71 31.67
N GLU A 217 -26.35 24.14 32.64
CA GLU A 217 -24.90 23.86 32.68
C GLU A 217 -24.71 22.35 32.88
N ASN A 218 -23.92 21.72 31.98
CA ASN A 218 -23.41 20.37 32.17
C ASN A 218 -21.95 20.46 32.64
N GLU A 219 -21.74 20.14 33.90
CA GLU A 219 -20.40 19.85 34.44
C GLU A 219 -19.90 18.47 33.97
N PRO A 220 -18.57 18.29 33.72
CA PRO A 220 -18.00 17.01 33.38
C PRO A 220 -17.74 16.17 34.64
N ASN A 221 -18.28 14.97 34.68
CA ASN A 221 -17.99 13.95 35.71
C ASN A 221 -16.57 13.38 35.48
N GLU A 222 -15.67 13.67 36.39
CA GLU A 222 -14.41 12.95 36.58
C GLU A 222 -14.68 11.55 37.16
N ILE A 223 -14.22 10.52 36.46
CA ILE A 223 -14.19 9.15 37.01
C ILE A 223 -12.80 8.88 37.57
N GLU A 224 -12.68 8.89 38.89
CA GLU A 224 -11.52 8.39 39.62
C GLU A 224 -11.38 6.87 39.40
N ILE A 225 -10.27 6.43 38.82
CA ILE A 225 -9.90 5.01 38.81
C ILE A 225 -8.89 4.76 39.90
N ASN A 226 -9.36 4.11 40.97
CA ASN A 226 -8.57 3.60 42.09
C ASN A 226 -7.61 2.51 41.59
N GLY A 227 -6.31 2.79 41.71
CA GLY A 227 -5.26 1.79 41.54
C GLY A 227 -5.20 0.86 42.75
N SER A 228 -5.35 -0.43 42.50
CA SER A 228 -4.93 -1.47 43.43
C SER A 228 -3.63 -2.09 42.93
N GLN A 229 -2.58 -1.87 43.73
CA GLN A 229 -1.30 -2.56 43.65
C GLN A 229 -1.51 -4.07 43.87
N MET A 230 -0.96 -4.90 43.02
CA MET A 230 -0.63 -6.29 43.32
C MET A 230 0.91 -6.44 43.28
N GLU A 231 1.45 -6.61 44.45
CA GLU A 231 2.75 -7.20 44.68
C GLU A 231 2.71 -8.66 44.20
N VAL A 232 3.75 -9.07 43.48
CA VAL A 232 4.05 -10.48 43.24
C VAL A 232 5.49 -10.69 43.67
N ASP A 233 5.62 -11.44 44.76
CA ASP A 233 6.84 -12.03 45.28
C ASP A 233 7.24 -13.24 44.40
N GLU A 234 8.59 -13.44 44.31
CA GLU A 234 9.40 -14.55 43.77
C GLU A 234 9.45 -14.73 42.26
#